data_87bb56a405ace4863db21fea4a411267
#
_entry.id   87bb56a405ace4863db21fea4a411267
#
_cell.length_a   1.000
_cell.length_b   1.000
_cell.length_c   1.000
_cell.angle_alpha   90.00
_cell.angle_beta   90.00
_cell.angle_gamma   90.00
#
_symmetry.space_group_name_H-M   'P 1'
#
loop_
_entity.id
_entity.type
_entity.pdbx_description
1 polymer ?
#
loop_
_entity_poly.entity_id
_entity_poly.type
_entity_poly.pdbx_seq_one_letter_code
_entity_poly.pdbx_strand_id
1 'polypeptide(L)'
;MNSPGGGSGDLLVSARSALLDAAEALSEHRESLVLIGAQAVYLRTGGLRVALAEATKDSDVALDPRTVADEPLIDDAMTRAGFYRSDQPGSWLNREGIPVDLMVPEELAGGGGRGARGARIPPHSKHAARRARGLEACLVDNEQMDVPALDPREKRRAGLRVAGPAALLVAKLHKIAC
;
A
#
# COMPACT_ATOMS: atom_id res chain seq x y z
N MET A 1 -28.80 -22.25 1.05
CA MET A 1 -28.80 -20.95 0.35
C MET A 1 -27.37 -20.58 0.05
N ASN A 2 -26.95 -20.68 -1.21
CA ASN A 2 -25.60 -20.29 -1.65
C ASN A 2 -25.50 -18.78 -1.67
N SER A 3 -24.58 -18.23 -0.90
CA SER A 3 -24.12 -16.85 -1.11
C SER A 3 -23.45 -16.76 -2.48
N PRO A 4 -23.81 -15.80 -3.34
CA PRO A 4 -23.13 -15.61 -4.61
C PRO A 4 -21.69 -15.17 -4.31
N GLY A 5 -20.73 -15.90 -4.84
CA GLY A 5 -19.31 -15.57 -4.73
C GLY A 5 -19.04 -14.17 -5.22
N GLY A 6 -18.43 -13.33 -4.37
CA GLY A 6 -17.94 -12.02 -4.75
C GLY A 6 -16.94 -12.18 -5.91
N GLY A 7 -17.27 -11.62 -7.06
CA GLY A 7 -16.41 -11.68 -8.24
C GLY A 7 -15.11 -10.91 -8.02
N SER A 8 -14.09 -11.19 -8.83
CA SER A 8 -12.79 -10.47 -8.79
C SER A 8 -12.94 -8.95 -8.83
N GLY A 9 -14.03 -8.44 -9.43
CA GLY A 9 -14.37 -7.02 -9.44
C GLY A 9 -14.69 -6.45 -8.06
N ASP A 10 -15.38 -7.21 -7.23
CA ASP A 10 -15.79 -6.78 -5.89
C ASP A 10 -14.57 -6.69 -4.96
N LEU A 11 -13.59 -7.60 -5.13
CA LEU A 11 -12.33 -7.55 -4.35
C LEU A 11 -11.49 -6.32 -4.71
N LEU A 12 -11.41 -5.96 -5.98
CA LEU A 12 -10.71 -4.76 -6.40
C LEU A 12 -11.37 -3.48 -5.86
N VAL A 13 -12.70 -3.42 -5.86
CA VAL A 13 -13.47 -2.32 -5.28
C VAL A 13 -13.20 -2.20 -3.80
N SER A 14 -13.26 -3.32 -3.06
CA SER A 14 -12.99 -3.35 -1.62
C SER A 14 -11.55 -2.98 -1.28
N ALA A 15 -10.57 -3.47 -2.04
CA ALA A 15 -9.17 -3.12 -1.87
C ALA A 15 -8.91 -1.63 -2.13
N ARG A 16 -9.58 -1.04 -3.14
CA ARG A 16 -9.51 0.40 -3.40
C ARG A 16 -10.14 1.22 -2.27
N SER A 17 -11.27 0.81 -1.74
CA SER A 17 -11.90 1.48 -0.60
C SER A 17 -10.97 1.45 0.63
N ALA A 18 -10.40 0.29 0.96
CA ALA A 18 -9.43 0.15 2.05
C ALA A 18 -8.19 1.04 1.84
N LEU A 19 -7.70 1.16 0.59
CA LEU A 19 -6.60 2.07 0.25
C LEU A 19 -6.96 3.53 0.54
N LEU A 20 -8.16 3.96 0.17
CA LEU A 20 -8.62 5.33 0.42
C LEU A 20 -8.76 5.61 1.92
N ASP A 21 -9.27 4.65 2.70
CA ASP A 21 -9.34 4.74 4.15
C ASP A 21 -7.94 4.88 4.78
N ALA A 22 -6.97 4.08 4.32
CA ALA A 22 -5.58 4.17 4.79
C ALA A 22 -4.91 5.48 4.38
N ALA A 23 -5.14 5.96 3.16
CA ALA A 23 -4.62 7.23 2.68
C ALA A 23 -5.18 8.43 3.47
N GLU A 24 -6.43 8.36 3.91
CA GLU A 24 -7.04 9.35 4.79
C GLU A 24 -6.46 9.28 6.21
N ALA A 25 -6.33 8.08 6.77
CA ALA A 25 -5.71 7.83 8.07
C ALA A 25 -4.27 8.38 8.12
N LEU A 26 -3.53 8.22 7.04
CA LEU A 26 -2.13 8.63 6.91
C LEU A 26 -1.96 10.00 6.23
N SER A 27 -2.96 10.88 6.31
CA SER A 27 -2.94 12.19 5.65
C SER A 27 -1.73 13.05 6.04
N GLU A 28 -1.28 13.00 7.28
CA GLU A 28 -0.08 13.71 7.76
C GLU A 28 1.23 13.14 7.19
N HIS A 29 1.20 11.88 6.74
CA HIS A 29 2.34 11.19 6.12
C HIS A 29 2.25 11.16 4.59
N ARG A 30 1.32 11.87 3.99
CA ARG A 30 0.97 11.77 2.56
C ARG A 30 2.16 11.92 1.62
N GLU A 31 3.07 12.82 1.95
CA GLU A 31 4.29 13.07 1.15
C GLU A 31 5.22 11.86 1.06
N SER A 32 5.15 10.96 2.03
CA SER A 32 5.94 9.74 2.08
C SER A 32 5.29 8.55 1.38
N LEU A 33 3.98 8.63 1.04
CA LEU A 33 3.22 7.51 0.49
C LEU A 33 3.41 7.42 -1.02
N VAL A 34 3.77 6.25 -1.51
CA VAL A 34 3.80 5.93 -2.94
C VAL A 34 2.99 4.65 -3.17
N LEU A 35 1.89 4.75 -3.91
CA LEU A 35 1.11 3.59 -4.31
C LEU A 35 1.89 2.74 -5.30
N ILE A 36 1.99 1.46 -5.00
CA ILE A 36 2.69 0.45 -5.80
C ILE A 36 1.77 -0.75 -6.10
N GLY A 37 2.32 -1.81 -6.65
CA GLY A 37 1.60 -3.06 -6.85
C GLY A 37 0.47 -2.97 -7.88
N ALA A 38 -0.50 -3.85 -7.75
CA ALA A 38 -1.56 -4.01 -8.74
C ALA A 38 -2.46 -2.77 -8.89
N GLN A 39 -2.72 -2.04 -7.80
CA GLN A 39 -3.49 -0.81 -7.85
C GLN A 39 -2.80 0.29 -8.69
N ALA A 40 -1.48 0.40 -8.58
CA ALA A 40 -0.70 1.34 -9.39
C ALA A 40 -0.73 0.93 -10.86
N VAL A 41 -0.56 -0.36 -11.17
CA VAL A 41 -0.69 -0.89 -12.54
C VAL A 41 -2.07 -0.58 -13.11
N TYR A 42 -3.13 -0.80 -12.36
CA TYR A 42 -4.50 -0.49 -12.79
C TYR A 42 -4.67 0.97 -13.18
N LEU A 43 -4.17 1.89 -12.34
CA LEU A 43 -4.23 3.33 -12.65
C LEU A 43 -3.42 3.69 -13.91
N ARG A 44 -2.24 3.10 -14.09
CA ARG A 44 -1.36 3.35 -15.24
C ARG A 44 -1.90 2.80 -16.55
N THR A 45 -2.69 1.74 -16.50
CA THR A 45 -3.26 1.09 -17.70
C THR A 45 -4.67 1.56 -18.03
N GLY A 46 -5.17 2.60 -17.37
CA GLY A 46 -6.51 3.12 -17.60
C GLY A 46 -7.63 2.13 -17.28
N GLY A 47 -7.37 1.21 -16.34
CA GLY A 47 -8.36 0.25 -15.88
C GLY A 47 -8.55 -0.97 -16.77
N LEU A 48 -7.58 -1.28 -17.63
CA LEU A 48 -7.60 -2.51 -18.42
C LEU A 48 -7.67 -3.74 -17.53
N ARG A 49 -8.76 -4.50 -17.62
CA ARG A 49 -9.08 -5.64 -16.76
C ARG A 49 -8.22 -6.89 -16.98
N VAL A 50 -7.34 -6.89 -17.97
CA VAL A 50 -6.76 -8.11 -18.55
C VAL A 50 -5.76 -8.86 -17.64
N ALA A 51 -5.22 -8.23 -16.60
CA ALA A 51 -4.19 -8.87 -15.78
C ALA A 51 -4.42 -8.79 -14.26
N LEU A 52 -5.55 -8.27 -13.79
CA LEU A 52 -5.73 -7.87 -12.39
C LEU A 52 -6.61 -8.83 -11.57
N ALA A 53 -7.28 -9.76 -12.22
CA ALA A 53 -8.35 -10.55 -11.61
C ALA A 53 -7.89 -11.48 -10.47
N GLU A 54 -6.62 -11.87 -10.41
CA GLU A 54 -6.11 -12.79 -9.37
C GLU A 54 -5.21 -12.13 -8.32
N ALA A 55 -4.74 -10.90 -8.55
CA ALA A 55 -3.69 -10.28 -7.76
C ALA A 55 -4.13 -9.14 -6.83
N THR A 56 -5.40 -8.74 -6.84
CA THR A 56 -5.86 -7.48 -6.22
C THR A 56 -6.70 -7.67 -4.97
N LYS A 57 -6.27 -8.53 -4.07
CA LYS A 57 -6.89 -8.66 -2.74
C LYS A 57 -6.37 -7.64 -1.75
N ASP A 58 -5.24 -7.02 -2.05
CA ASP A 58 -4.48 -6.12 -1.19
C ASP A 58 -4.14 -4.82 -1.92
N SER A 59 -3.77 -3.82 -1.15
CA SER A 59 -3.21 -2.57 -1.64
C SER A 59 -1.82 -2.39 -1.06
N ASP A 60 -0.84 -2.22 -1.94
CA ASP A 60 0.57 -2.06 -1.57
C ASP A 60 0.98 -0.59 -1.60
N VAL A 61 1.55 -0.09 -0.52
CA VAL A 61 2.04 1.30 -0.40
C VAL A 61 3.48 1.29 0.08
N ALA A 62 4.37 1.90 -0.70
CA ALA A 62 5.72 2.19 -0.27
C ALA A 62 5.76 3.47 0.56
N LEU A 63 6.57 3.47 1.63
CA LEU A 63 6.85 4.62 2.47
C LEU A 63 8.29 5.10 2.23
N ASP A 64 8.45 6.38 1.99
CA ASP A 64 9.76 7.03 2.04
C ASP A 64 10.08 7.40 3.50
N PRO A 65 10.97 6.68 4.18
CA PRO A 65 11.25 6.94 5.59
C PRO A 65 11.95 8.28 5.86
N ARG A 66 12.43 8.95 4.80
CA ARG A 66 13.09 10.26 4.90
C ARG A 66 12.11 11.42 5.01
N THR A 67 10.85 11.19 4.61
CA THR A 67 9.78 12.21 4.56
C THR A 67 8.55 11.83 5.40
N VAL A 68 8.57 10.67 6.04
CA VAL A 68 7.53 10.29 7.01
C VAL A 68 7.55 11.28 8.19
N ALA A 69 6.40 11.81 8.56
CA ALA A 69 6.27 12.68 9.72
C ALA A 69 6.44 11.88 11.02
N ASP A 70 6.96 12.50 12.06
CA ASP A 70 7.12 11.85 13.37
C ASP A 70 5.77 11.59 14.06
N GLU A 71 4.79 12.45 13.82
CA GLU A 71 3.44 12.37 14.40
C GLU A 71 2.36 12.61 13.34
N PRO A 72 1.18 12.00 13.51
CA PRO A 72 0.84 10.97 14.50
C PRO A 72 1.63 9.68 14.25
N LEU A 73 1.79 8.83 15.27
CA LEU A 73 2.36 7.51 15.04
C LEU A 73 1.49 6.73 14.03
N ILE A 74 2.11 6.07 13.08
CA ILE A 74 1.41 5.28 12.05
C ILE A 74 0.44 4.30 12.70
N ASP A 75 0.88 3.62 13.76
CA ASP A 75 0.05 2.68 14.50
C ASP A 75 -1.22 3.32 15.07
N ASP A 76 -1.09 4.52 15.63
CA ASP A 76 -2.23 5.25 16.20
C ASP A 76 -3.17 5.76 15.11
N ALA A 77 -2.63 6.26 14.01
CA ALA A 77 -3.40 6.73 12.87
C ALA A 77 -4.24 5.60 12.25
N MET A 78 -3.60 4.47 11.96
CA MET A 78 -4.26 3.30 11.38
C MET A 78 -5.28 2.70 12.34
N THR A 79 -4.96 2.57 13.63
CA THR A 79 -5.89 2.01 14.63
C THR A 79 -7.11 2.91 14.80
N ARG A 80 -6.94 4.23 14.85
CA ARG A 80 -8.07 5.20 14.91
C ARG A 80 -8.98 5.09 13.70
N ALA A 81 -8.46 4.79 12.54
CA ALA A 81 -9.24 4.58 11.32
C ALA A 81 -9.92 3.20 11.26
N GLY A 82 -9.73 2.35 12.28
CA GLY A 82 -10.36 1.04 12.38
C GLY A 82 -9.56 -0.09 11.73
N PHE A 83 -8.30 0.15 11.38
CA PHE A 83 -7.40 -0.92 10.98
C PHE A 83 -6.81 -1.63 12.19
N TYR A 84 -6.49 -2.90 12.02
CA TYR A 84 -5.76 -3.69 13.01
C TYR A 84 -4.57 -4.40 12.34
N ARG A 85 -3.54 -4.66 13.14
CA ARG A 85 -2.32 -5.33 12.66
C ARG A 85 -2.58 -6.81 12.35
N SER A 86 -2.02 -7.30 11.26
CA SER A 86 -1.88 -8.73 11.06
C SER A 86 -0.62 -9.25 11.78
N ASP A 87 -0.37 -10.56 11.67
CA ASP A 87 0.85 -11.19 12.21
C ASP A 87 2.12 -10.76 11.46
N GLN A 88 1.98 -10.15 10.28
CA GLN A 88 3.10 -9.66 9.50
C GLN A 88 3.31 -8.15 9.73
N PRO A 89 4.53 -7.70 10.02
CA PRO A 89 4.82 -6.27 10.07
C PRO A 89 4.38 -5.57 8.79
N GLY A 90 3.78 -4.40 8.94
CA GLY A 90 3.33 -3.57 7.83
C GLY A 90 2.03 -4.01 7.17
N SER A 91 1.47 -5.14 7.54
CA SER A 91 0.18 -5.58 6.99
C SER A 91 -0.95 -5.16 7.93
N TRP A 92 -1.83 -4.30 7.43
CA TRP A 92 -2.95 -3.72 8.15
C TRP A 92 -4.26 -4.19 7.54
N LEU A 93 -5.14 -4.70 8.37
CA LEU A 93 -6.45 -5.20 7.94
C LEU A 93 -7.52 -4.21 8.35
N ASN A 94 -8.41 -3.85 7.43
CA ASN A 94 -9.61 -3.10 7.78
C ASN A 94 -10.64 -3.99 8.49
N ARG A 95 -11.79 -3.43 8.88
CA ARG A 95 -12.85 -4.17 9.59
C ARG A 95 -13.41 -5.36 8.80
N GLU A 96 -13.28 -5.34 7.49
CA GLU A 96 -13.72 -6.40 6.57
C GLU A 96 -12.62 -7.43 6.30
N GLY A 97 -11.43 -7.24 6.90
CA GLY A 97 -10.26 -8.11 6.69
C GLY A 97 -9.54 -7.85 5.37
N ILE A 98 -9.76 -6.70 4.73
CA ILE A 98 -9.06 -6.32 3.50
C ILE A 98 -7.69 -5.72 3.86
N PRO A 99 -6.60 -6.28 3.32
CA PRO A 99 -5.26 -5.83 3.68
C PRO A 99 -4.81 -4.58 2.93
N VAL A 100 -4.09 -3.73 3.66
CA VAL A 100 -3.25 -2.66 3.13
C VAL A 100 -1.84 -2.88 3.68
N ASP A 101 -0.88 -3.06 2.79
CA ASP A 101 0.50 -3.35 3.14
C ASP A 101 1.36 -2.08 3.05
N LEU A 102 1.96 -1.69 4.16
CA LEU A 102 2.93 -0.60 4.24
C LEU A 102 4.35 -1.16 4.18
N MET A 103 5.14 -0.69 3.21
CA MET A 103 6.48 -1.22 2.95
C MET A 103 7.50 -0.10 2.90
N VAL A 104 8.70 -0.37 3.39
CA VAL A 104 9.87 0.53 3.28
C VAL A 104 10.91 -0.17 2.43
N PRO A 105 11.52 0.51 1.44
CA PRO A 105 12.63 -0.03 0.68
C PRO A 105 13.72 -0.57 1.59
N GLU A 106 14.24 -1.78 1.31
CA GLU A 106 15.13 -2.49 2.23
C GLU A 106 16.36 -1.67 2.63
N GLU A 107 16.97 -0.98 1.67
CA GLU A 107 18.17 -0.15 1.89
C GLU A 107 17.90 1.05 2.82
N LEU A 108 16.64 1.49 2.92
CA LEU A 108 16.23 2.62 3.75
C LEU A 108 15.51 2.18 5.04
N ALA A 109 15.28 0.88 5.22
CA ALA A 109 14.47 0.36 6.32
C ALA A 109 15.20 0.30 7.67
N GLY A 110 16.34 0.96 7.80
CA GLY A 110 17.17 0.98 9.01
C GLY A 110 17.86 -0.36 9.28
N GLY A 111 18.78 -0.37 10.25
CA GLY A 111 19.50 -1.57 10.64
C GLY A 111 18.53 -2.63 11.18
N GLY A 112 18.70 -3.88 10.73
CA GLY A 112 17.99 -5.03 11.26
C GLY A 112 18.90 -6.26 11.18
N GLY A 113 18.83 -7.11 12.21
CA GLY A 113 19.55 -8.40 12.18
C GLY A 113 19.01 -9.30 11.06
N ARG A 114 19.72 -10.40 10.80
CA ARG A 114 19.34 -11.41 9.81
C ARG A 114 17.89 -11.87 10.05
N GLY A 115 17.03 -11.72 9.04
CA GLY A 115 15.61 -12.10 9.13
C GLY A 115 14.66 -11.04 9.71
N ALA A 116 15.13 -9.83 9.98
CA ALA A 116 14.25 -8.74 10.39
C ALA A 116 13.25 -8.40 9.28
N ARG A 117 11.96 -8.55 9.56
CA ARG A 117 10.88 -8.26 8.62
C ARG A 117 10.36 -6.83 8.74
N GLY A 118 10.34 -6.29 9.97
CA GLY A 118 9.89 -4.93 10.24
C GLY A 118 10.91 -3.87 9.84
N ALA A 119 10.44 -2.72 9.37
CA ALA A 119 11.26 -1.55 9.11
C ALA A 119 11.49 -0.73 10.39
N ARG A 120 12.67 -0.15 10.53
CA ARG A 120 13.01 0.77 11.63
C ARG A 120 12.93 2.22 11.15
N ILE A 121 11.83 2.85 11.44
CA ILE A 121 11.51 4.25 11.09
C ILE A 121 11.09 5.02 12.36
N PRO A 122 12.02 5.29 13.29
CA PRO A 122 11.67 6.01 14.52
C PRO A 122 10.98 7.34 14.20
N PRO A 123 9.99 7.76 15.02
CA PRO A 123 9.52 7.15 16.30
C PRO A 123 8.51 6.01 16.13
N HIS A 124 8.14 5.63 14.89
CA HIS A 124 7.15 4.61 14.63
C HIS A 124 7.61 3.22 15.05
N SER A 125 6.64 2.36 15.36
CA SER A 125 6.92 0.99 15.76
C SER A 125 7.53 0.19 14.59
N LYS A 126 8.36 -0.81 14.90
CA LYS A 126 8.91 -1.75 13.90
C LYS A 126 7.84 -2.61 13.19
N HIS A 127 6.59 -2.57 13.68
CA HIS A 127 5.47 -3.28 13.08
C HIS A 127 4.65 -2.38 12.15
N ALA A 128 4.88 -1.07 12.17
CA ALA A 128 4.15 -0.10 11.35
C ALA A 128 4.31 -0.37 9.85
N ALA A 129 5.51 -0.76 9.41
CA ALA A 129 5.82 -1.09 8.03
C ALA A 129 6.79 -2.27 7.95
N ARG A 130 6.79 -2.98 6.83
CA ARG A 130 7.75 -4.07 6.56
C ARG A 130 8.84 -3.65 5.60
N ARG A 131 9.97 -4.31 5.68
CA ARG A 131 11.07 -4.19 4.72
C ARG A 131 10.69 -4.89 3.42
N ALA A 132 11.00 -4.28 2.28
CA ALA A 132 10.78 -4.89 0.99
C ALA A 132 11.88 -4.50 -0.01
N ARG A 133 12.33 -5.47 -0.79
CA ARG A 133 13.38 -5.29 -1.80
C ARG A 133 12.83 -4.71 -3.08
N GLY A 134 13.66 -3.95 -3.78
CA GLY A 134 13.35 -3.46 -5.13
C GLY A 134 12.31 -2.35 -5.17
N LEU A 135 12.09 -1.65 -4.06
CA LEU A 135 11.16 -0.52 -3.97
C LEU A 135 11.85 0.84 -4.05
N GLU A 136 13.18 0.89 -4.06
CA GLU A 136 13.94 2.14 -4.09
C GLU A 136 13.58 2.99 -5.31
N ALA A 137 13.37 2.36 -6.46
CA ALA A 137 12.98 3.02 -7.69
C ALA A 137 11.62 3.74 -7.56
N CYS A 138 10.69 3.22 -6.75
CA CYS A 138 9.37 3.82 -6.57
C CYS A 138 9.43 5.19 -5.89
N LEU A 139 10.47 5.45 -5.10
CA LEU A 139 10.66 6.74 -4.44
C LEU A 139 11.16 7.84 -5.39
N VAL A 140 11.64 7.47 -6.56
CA VAL A 140 12.18 8.40 -7.59
C VAL A 140 11.26 8.46 -8.81
N ASP A 141 10.86 7.29 -9.33
CA ASP A 141 9.94 7.17 -10.46
C ASP A 141 8.50 7.07 -9.95
N ASN A 142 7.88 8.22 -9.69
CA ASN A 142 6.48 8.34 -9.31
C ASN A 142 5.94 9.70 -9.72
N GLU A 143 4.62 9.81 -9.80
CA GLU A 143 3.94 11.08 -10.01
C GLU A 143 2.65 11.17 -9.20
N GLN A 144 2.24 12.40 -8.92
CA GLN A 144 0.98 12.68 -8.24
C GLN A 144 -0.20 12.34 -9.16
N MET A 145 -1.08 11.47 -8.69
CA MET A 145 -2.29 11.10 -9.41
C MET A 145 -3.52 11.23 -8.49
N ASP A 146 -4.65 11.49 -9.11
CA ASP A 146 -5.93 11.44 -8.45
C ASP A 146 -6.47 10.00 -8.48
N VAL A 147 -6.66 9.43 -7.31
CA VAL A 147 -7.06 8.03 -7.13
C VAL A 147 -8.53 7.99 -6.68
N PRO A 148 -9.49 7.77 -7.59
CA PRO A 148 -10.90 7.69 -7.25
C PRO A 148 -11.26 6.33 -6.66
N ALA A 149 -12.36 6.30 -5.89
CA ALA A 149 -13.05 5.07 -5.55
C ALA A 149 -13.51 4.34 -6.83
N LEU A 150 -13.65 3.03 -6.74
CA LEU A 150 -14.14 2.20 -7.85
C LEU A 150 -15.61 1.83 -7.70
N ASP A 151 -16.20 1.97 -6.52
CA ASP A 151 -17.66 1.85 -6.33
C ASP A 151 -18.33 3.09 -6.93
N PRO A 152 -19.24 2.94 -7.90
CA PRO A 152 -19.96 4.07 -8.50
C PRO A 152 -20.77 4.90 -7.49
N ARG A 153 -21.10 4.32 -6.34
CA ARG A 153 -21.84 4.98 -5.26
C ARG A 153 -20.94 5.82 -4.36
N GLU A 154 -19.65 5.60 -4.42
CA GLU A 154 -18.63 6.28 -3.63
C GLU A 154 -17.95 7.38 -4.44
N LYS A 155 -17.95 8.61 -3.91
CA LYS A 155 -17.35 9.77 -4.58
C LYS A 155 -15.97 10.15 -4.04
N ARG A 156 -15.44 9.38 -3.08
CA ARG A 156 -14.13 9.67 -2.49
C ARG A 156 -13.02 9.55 -3.52
N ARG A 157 -12.02 10.37 -3.33
CA ARG A 157 -10.76 10.35 -4.09
C ARG A 157 -9.62 10.82 -3.21
N ALA A 158 -8.43 10.34 -3.48
CA ALA A 158 -7.22 10.77 -2.79
C ALA A 158 -6.14 11.13 -3.81
N GLY A 159 -5.49 12.27 -3.59
CA GLY A 159 -4.25 12.57 -4.30
C GLY A 159 -3.13 11.75 -3.69
N LEU A 160 -2.54 10.83 -4.46
CA LEU A 160 -1.42 9.99 -4.04
C LEU A 160 -0.30 10.00 -5.08
N ARG A 161 0.93 9.85 -4.63
CA ARG A 161 2.01 9.49 -5.54
C ARG A 161 1.81 8.05 -5.99
N VAL A 162 1.94 7.80 -7.29
CA VAL A 162 1.78 6.48 -7.89
C VAL A 162 3.06 6.13 -8.62
N ALA A 163 3.62 4.97 -8.34
CA ALA A 163 4.85 4.51 -8.95
C ALA A 163 4.77 4.48 -10.47
N GLY A 164 5.85 4.87 -11.12
CA GLY A 164 5.98 4.87 -12.57
C GLY A 164 6.19 3.47 -13.14
N PRO A 165 6.05 3.32 -14.47
CA PRO A 165 6.16 2.01 -15.12
C PRO A 165 7.52 1.35 -14.90
N ALA A 166 8.62 2.10 -14.93
CA ALA A 166 9.96 1.56 -14.72
C ALA A 166 10.12 1.03 -13.29
N ALA A 167 9.68 1.79 -12.29
CA ALA A 167 9.71 1.37 -10.89
C ALA A 167 8.87 0.11 -10.64
N LEU A 168 7.66 0.05 -11.22
CA LEU A 168 6.79 -1.13 -11.11
C LEU A 168 7.41 -2.37 -11.75
N LEU A 169 8.11 -2.22 -12.88
CA LEU A 169 8.83 -3.31 -13.51
C LEU A 169 9.98 -3.81 -12.65
N VAL A 170 10.79 -2.91 -12.08
CA VAL A 170 11.91 -3.26 -11.18
C VAL A 170 11.38 -4.03 -9.96
N ALA A 171 10.33 -3.52 -9.30
CA ALA A 171 9.72 -4.18 -8.15
C ALA A 171 9.21 -5.59 -8.51
N LYS A 172 8.61 -5.76 -9.68
CA LYS A 172 8.12 -7.05 -10.15
C LYS A 172 9.25 -8.03 -10.41
N LEU A 173 10.35 -7.58 -11.05
CA LEU A 173 11.52 -8.42 -11.31
C LEU A 173 12.17 -8.92 -10.02
N HIS A 174 12.30 -8.06 -8.99
CA HIS A 174 12.77 -8.48 -7.67
C HIS A 174 11.89 -9.55 -7.03
N LYS A 175 10.57 -9.43 -7.18
CA LYS A 175 9.62 -10.43 -6.64
C LYS A 175 9.73 -11.80 -7.32
N ILE A 176 10.15 -11.83 -8.59
CA ILE A 176 10.30 -13.08 -9.35
C ILE A 176 11.67 -13.73 -9.09
N ALA A 177 12.71 -12.92 -8.82
CA ALA A 177 14.10 -13.38 -8.60
C ALA A 177 14.36 -13.93 -7.18
N CYS A 178 13.41 -13.80 -6.24
CA CYS A 178 13.46 -14.34 -4.88
C CYS A 178 12.55 -15.55 -4.75
#